data_ab4834b6b09fced1282272f80e401a74
#
_entry.id   ab4834b6b09fced1282272f80e401a74
#
_cell.length_a   1.000
_cell.length_b   1.000
_cell.length_c   1.000
_cell.angle_alpha   90.00
_cell.angle_beta   90.00
_cell.angle_gamma   90.00
#
_symmetry.space_group_name_H-M   'P 1'
#
loop_
_entity.id
_entity.type
_entity.pdbx_description
1 polymer ?
#
loop_
_entity_poly.entity_id
_entity_poly.type
_entity_poly.pdbx_seq_one_letter_code
_entity_poly.pdbx_strand_id
1 'polypeptide(L)'
;MSTTDKPVKAIVTHCHFDHSGCLHEFDVRLGHRAEAEILANPVNKAVVYEGAWTRIAIVDPMQHPDFAPETYAITPAPLTGYLDEGDVVDLGDCSYQVLHLPGHSPGSIGLWDVKTKTLFTGDALYDGELLDSLYHSNKDDYLQTLSRIEAIGGEIFHTGHFPSFGKSRMRELVASYRDGGNTLTDIEQWYKNNESVLVDIFSDQNWSEFDRSG
;
A
#
# COMPACT_ATOMS: atom_id res chain seq x y z
N MET A 1 -12.15 -17.93 -8.28
CA MET A 1 -12.60 -19.11 -7.47
C MET A 1 -11.96 -18.98 -6.08
N SER A 2 -12.74 -19.15 -5.01
CA SER A 2 -12.16 -19.17 -3.65
C SER A 2 -11.30 -20.41 -3.51
N THR A 3 -10.07 -20.26 -3.04
CA THR A 3 -9.15 -21.36 -2.77
C THR A 3 -9.39 -22.00 -1.39
N THR A 4 -10.40 -21.53 -0.67
CA THR A 4 -10.73 -22.00 0.69
C THR A 4 -12.24 -21.97 0.91
N ASP A 5 -12.75 -22.95 1.68
CA ASP A 5 -14.14 -22.98 2.17
C ASP A 5 -14.31 -22.16 3.46
N LYS A 6 -13.25 -21.54 3.96
CA LYS A 6 -13.29 -20.70 5.17
C LYS A 6 -13.76 -19.28 4.82
N PRO A 7 -14.46 -18.60 5.73
CA PRO A 7 -14.77 -17.18 5.57
C PRO A 7 -13.49 -16.35 5.41
N VAL A 8 -13.44 -15.50 4.39
CA VAL A 8 -12.32 -14.61 4.14
C VAL A 8 -12.68 -13.22 4.64
N LYS A 9 -11.77 -12.59 5.37
CA LYS A 9 -11.85 -11.18 5.78
C LYS A 9 -10.72 -10.42 5.11
N ALA A 10 -11.03 -9.32 4.46
CA ALA A 10 -10.02 -8.43 3.92
C ALA A 10 -9.65 -7.39 4.96
N ILE A 11 -8.35 -7.17 5.13
CA ILE A 11 -7.80 -6.07 5.93
C ILE A 11 -7.05 -5.16 4.96
N VAL A 12 -7.47 -3.90 4.88
CA VAL A 12 -6.78 -2.91 4.07
C VAL A 12 -5.84 -2.10 4.95
N THR A 13 -4.60 -1.96 4.52
CA THR A 13 -3.61 -1.14 5.25
C THR A 13 -3.89 0.35 5.08
N HIS A 14 -4.33 0.76 3.89
CA HIS A 14 -4.69 2.14 3.55
C HIS A 14 -5.47 2.23 2.23
N CYS A 15 -5.93 3.43 1.87
CA CYS A 15 -6.92 3.65 0.81
C CYS A 15 -6.39 3.63 -0.62
N HIS A 16 -5.09 3.62 -0.87
CA HIS A 16 -4.57 3.72 -2.24
C HIS A 16 -4.94 2.50 -3.09
N PHE A 17 -5.08 2.72 -4.39
CA PHE A 17 -5.74 1.81 -5.34
C PHE A 17 -5.10 0.41 -5.40
N ASP A 18 -3.78 0.33 -5.31
CA ASP A 18 -3.01 -0.91 -5.36
C ASP A 18 -3.14 -1.76 -4.08
N HIS A 19 -3.67 -1.17 -3.00
CA HIS A 19 -3.98 -1.86 -1.74
C HIS A 19 -5.49 -2.07 -1.54
N SER A 20 -6.34 -1.22 -2.12
CA SER A 20 -7.78 -1.22 -1.87
C SER A 20 -8.64 -1.56 -3.10
N GLY A 21 -8.06 -1.65 -4.29
CA GLY A 21 -8.81 -1.77 -5.56
C GLY A 21 -9.76 -2.97 -5.63
N CYS A 22 -9.40 -4.10 -5.03
CA CYS A 22 -10.24 -5.31 -4.96
C CYS A 22 -11.02 -5.44 -3.66
N LEU A 23 -10.98 -4.45 -2.77
CA LEU A 23 -11.62 -4.55 -1.43
C LEU A 23 -13.14 -4.78 -1.52
N HIS A 24 -13.79 -4.24 -2.55
CA HIS A 24 -15.22 -4.38 -2.81
C HIS A 24 -15.68 -5.84 -3.06
N GLU A 25 -14.77 -6.74 -3.40
CA GLU A 25 -15.06 -8.16 -3.66
C GLU A 25 -15.24 -8.98 -2.37
N PHE A 26 -14.94 -8.42 -1.20
CA PHE A 26 -15.02 -9.11 0.08
C PHE A 26 -16.24 -8.66 0.88
N ASP A 27 -16.93 -9.63 1.52
CA ASP A 27 -18.07 -9.36 2.41
C ASP A 27 -17.64 -8.66 3.71
N VAL A 28 -16.47 -9.03 4.24
CA VAL A 28 -15.90 -8.44 5.47
C VAL A 28 -14.69 -7.64 5.12
N ARG A 29 -14.79 -6.33 5.31
CA ARG A 29 -13.79 -5.32 4.99
C ARG A 29 -13.41 -4.54 6.23
N LEU A 30 -12.17 -4.73 6.69
CA LEU A 30 -11.64 -4.12 7.90
C LEU A 30 -10.51 -3.13 7.54
N GLY A 31 -10.47 -2.01 8.22
CA GLY A 31 -9.45 -0.99 8.06
C GLY A 31 -9.58 0.09 9.11
N HIS A 32 -8.68 1.05 9.11
CA HIS A 32 -8.74 2.14 10.09
C HIS A 32 -9.88 3.11 9.78
N ARG A 33 -10.53 3.63 10.83
CA ARG A 33 -11.68 4.54 10.69
C ARG A 33 -11.39 5.82 9.91
N ALA A 34 -10.14 6.30 9.91
CA ALA A 34 -9.74 7.48 9.16
C ALA A 34 -9.78 7.28 7.63
N GLU A 35 -9.78 6.02 7.14
CA GLU A 35 -9.94 5.67 5.73
C GLU A 35 -11.42 5.43 5.33
N ALA A 36 -12.33 5.34 6.29
CA ALA A 36 -13.69 4.87 6.06
C ALA A 36 -14.45 5.69 5.02
N GLU A 37 -14.40 7.01 5.11
CA GLU A 37 -15.05 7.90 4.15
C GLU A 37 -14.38 7.86 2.77
N ILE A 38 -13.06 7.76 2.73
CA ILE A 38 -12.29 7.69 1.49
C ILE A 38 -12.63 6.40 0.73
N LEU A 39 -12.73 5.27 1.42
CA LEU A 39 -13.06 3.98 0.83
C LEU A 39 -14.55 3.85 0.46
N ALA A 40 -15.43 4.54 1.18
CA ALA A 40 -16.87 4.56 0.88
C ALA A 40 -17.19 5.44 -0.32
N ASN A 41 -16.47 6.55 -0.48
CA ASN A 41 -16.68 7.54 -1.54
C ASN A 41 -15.32 7.92 -2.19
N PRO A 42 -14.66 6.95 -2.87
CA PRO A 42 -13.35 7.18 -3.43
C PRO A 42 -13.36 8.23 -4.52
N VAL A 43 -12.47 9.21 -4.41
CA VAL A 43 -12.17 10.16 -5.49
C VAL A 43 -10.74 9.94 -5.96
N ASN A 44 -10.52 9.97 -7.28
CA ASN A 44 -9.23 9.56 -7.86
C ASN A 44 -8.03 10.25 -7.23
N LYS A 45 -8.07 11.55 -7.00
CA LYS A 45 -6.96 12.29 -6.37
C LYS A 45 -6.58 11.79 -4.96
N ALA A 46 -7.50 11.09 -4.27
CA ALA A 46 -7.27 10.57 -2.92
C ALA A 46 -6.82 9.11 -2.92
N VAL A 47 -7.18 8.35 -3.93
CA VAL A 47 -6.97 6.89 -3.98
C VAL A 47 -6.13 6.45 -5.17
N VAL A 48 -6.23 7.19 -6.30
CA VAL A 48 -5.42 7.01 -7.51
C VAL A 48 -4.76 8.35 -7.79
N TYR A 49 -3.45 8.35 -7.91
CA TYR A 49 -2.77 9.59 -8.27
C TYR A 49 -3.17 10.05 -9.68
N GLU A 50 -3.85 11.21 -9.80
CA GLU A 50 -4.36 11.69 -11.09
C GLU A 50 -3.24 11.88 -12.10
N GLY A 51 -3.37 11.23 -13.24
CA GLY A 51 -2.58 11.47 -14.45
C GLY A 51 -1.36 10.61 -14.65
N ALA A 52 -0.74 10.06 -13.60
CA ALA A 52 0.50 9.30 -13.75
C ALA A 52 0.26 7.78 -13.73
N TRP A 53 -0.35 7.25 -12.68
CA TRP A 53 -0.53 5.80 -12.54
C TRP A 53 -1.52 5.20 -13.53
N THR A 54 -2.58 5.94 -13.88
CA THR A 54 -3.55 5.46 -14.87
C THR A 54 -2.97 5.35 -16.28
N ARG A 55 -1.88 6.08 -16.57
CA ARG A 55 -1.18 5.97 -17.88
C ARG A 55 -0.26 4.76 -17.96
N ILE A 56 0.13 4.19 -16.79
CA ILE A 56 1.02 3.02 -16.72
C ILE A 56 0.24 1.75 -16.44
N ALA A 57 -1.08 1.81 -16.24
CA ALA A 57 -1.88 0.62 -16.06
C ALA A 57 -1.69 -0.30 -17.26
N ILE A 58 -1.01 -1.42 -17.01
CA ILE A 58 -0.83 -2.46 -18.02
C ILE A 58 -2.08 -3.30 -17.98
N VAL A 59 -2.91 -3.08 -18.98
CA VAL A 59 -4.11 -3.88 -19.19
C VAL A 59 -3.92 -4.59 -20.50
N ASP A 60 -4.04 -5.92 -20.48
CA ASP A 60 -4.04 -6.68 -21.71
C ASP A 60 -5.23 -6.24 -22.59
N PRO A 61 -4.99 -5.55 -23.71
CA PRO A 61 -6.06 -5.03 -24.55
C PRO A 61 -6.91 -6.15 -25.20
N MET A 62 -6.43 -7.39 -25.22
CA MET A 62 -7.21 -8.53 -25.71
C MET A 62 -8.24 -9.00 -24.67
N GLN A 63 -7.93 -8.87 -23.37
CA GLN A 63 -8.84 -9.23 -22.29
C GLN A 63 -9.73 -8.04 -21.86
N HIS A 64 -9.22 -6.83 -22.01
CA HIS A 64 -9.90 -5.61 -21.58
C HIS A 64 -9.89 -4.53 -22.69
N PRO A 65 -10.55 -4.78 -23.84
CA PRO A 65 -10.50 -3.86 -24.99
C PRO A 65 -11.12 -2.49 -24.71
N ASP A 66 -12.00 -2.41 -23.71
CA ASP A 66 -12.71 -1.18 -23.33
C ASP A 66 -12.03 -0.43 -22.17
N PHE A 67 -10.85 -0.87 -21.72
CA PHE A 67 -10.14 -0.17 -20.64
C PHE A 67 -9.66 1.21 -21.13
N ALA A 68 -10.09 2.25 -20.43
CA ALA A 68 -9.68 3.63 -20.64
C ALA A 68 -9.06 4.18 -19.36
N PRO A 69 -7.73 4.38 -19.31
CA PRO A 69 -7.02 4.85 -18.12
C PRO A 69 -7.62 6.12 -17.52
N GLU A 70 -8.07 7.05 -18.35
CA GLU A 70 -8.65 8.32 -17.96
C GLU A 70 -10.03 8.22 -17.30
N THR A 71 -10.69 7.08 -17.43
CA THR A 71 -11.99 6.80 -16.81
C THR A 71 -11.88 5.80 -15.65
N TYR A 72 -10.66 5.31 -15.37
CA TYR A 72 -10.47 4.38 -14.28
C TYR A 72 -10.87 5.00 -12.94
N ALA A 73 -11.62 4.25 -12.17
CA ALA A 73 -12.03 4.62 -10.81
C ALA A 73 -12.11 3.37 -9.94
N ILE A 74 -11.77 3.52 -8.68
CA ILE A 74 -11.95 2.43 -7.71
C ILE A 74 -13.42 2.27 -7.39
N THR A 75 -13.88 1.02 -7.34
CA THR A 75 -15.22 0.69 -6.88
C THR A 75 -15.35 1.01 -5.38
N PRO A 76 -16.38 1.76 -4.95
CA PRO A 76 -16.64 2.03 -3.54
C PRO A 76 -16.68 0.76 -2.69
N ALA A 77 -15.94 0.75 -1.60
CA ALA A 77 -15.81 -0.39 -0.69
C ALA A 77 -15.94 0.05 0.77
N PRO A 78 -17.15 0.44 1.23
CA PRO A 78 -17.36 0.84 2.62
C PRO A 78 -16.84 -0.22 3.58
N LEU A 79 -16.11 0.17 4.60
CA LEU A 79 -15.65 -0.74 5.65
C LEU A 79 -16.85 -1.33 6.39
N THR A 80 -16.79 -2.61 6.72
CA THR A 80 -17.80 -3.32 7.52
C THR A 80 -17.42 -3.41 8.99
N GLY A 81 -16.19 -3.05 9.32
CA GLY A 81 -15.66 -2.94 10.69
C GLY A 81 -14.37 -2.15 10.73
N TYR A 82 -14.02 -1.71 11.91
CA TYR A 82 -12.83 -0.87 12.12
C TYR A 82 -11.73 -1.62 12.84
N LEU A 83 -10.52 -1.23 12.56
CA LEU A 83 -9.31 -1.65 13.26
C LEU A 83 -8.60 -0.38 13.74
N ASP A 84 -8.60 -0.20 15.06
CA ASP A 84 -7.95 0.94 15.70
C ASP A 84 -6.62 0.52 16.35
N GLU A 85 -5.87 1.50 16.78
CA GLU A 85 -4.63 1.30 17.54
C GLU A 85 -4.82 0.31 18.69
N GLY A 86 -3.99 -0.74 18.70
CA GLY A 86 -3.97 -1.74 19.78
C GLY A 86 -4.97 -2.89 19.62
N ASP A 87 -5.87 -2.83 18.65
CA ASP A 87 -6.75 -3.96 18.32
C ASP A 87 -5.91 -5.18 17.96
N VAL A 88 -6.51 -6.37 18.13
CA VAL A 88 -5.83 -7.63 17.84
C VAL A 88 -6.57 -8.40 16.75
N VAL A 89 -5.86 -8.72 15.69
CA VAL A 89 -6.30 -9.65 14.65
C VAL A 89 -5.82 -11.04 15.05
N ASP A 90 -6.74 -11.87 15.52
CA ASP A 90 -6.48 -13.25 15.93
C ASP A 90 -6.79 -14.22 14.78
N LEU A 91 -5.81 -15.00 14.36
CA LEU A 91 -5.92 -16.03 13.34
C LEU A 91 -5.91 -17.45 13.93
N GLY A 92 -5.89 -17.56 15.26
CA GLY A 92 -5.91 -18.82 16.00
C GLY A 92 -4.52 -19.30 16.41
N ASP A 93 -3.64 -19.53 15.47
CA ASP A 93 -2.24 -19.94 15.71
C ASP A 93 -1.27 -18.76 15.82
N CYS A 94 -1.63 -17.62 15.27
CA CYS A 94 -0.90 -16.37 15.40
C CYS A 94 -1.85 -15.21 15.60
N SER A 95 -1.33 -14.09 16.11
CA SER A 95 -2.09 -12.87 16.33
C SER A 95 -1.24 -11.64 16.05
N TYR A 96 -1.88 -10.62 15.52
CA TYR A 96 -1.24 -9.36 15.16
C TYR A 96 -1.90 -8.21 15.89
N GLN A 97 -1.08 -7.38 16.52
CA GLN A 97 -1.56 -6.10 17.05
C GLN A 97 -1.59 -5.06 15.93
N VAL A 98 -2.69 -4.34 15.85
CA VAL A 98 -2.83 -3.21 14.92
C VAL A 98 -2.05 -2.02 15.43
N LEU A 99 -1.24 -1.45 14.58
CA LEU A 99 -0.54 -0.19 14.82
C LEU A 99 -1.06 0.87 13.86
N HIS A 100 -1.52 2.00 14.37
CA HIS A 100 -1.85 3.15 13.54
C HIS A 100 -0.55 3.86 13.14
N LEU A 101 -0.25 3.91 11.85
CA LEU A 101 0.99 4.39 11.25
C LEU A 101 0.70 5.50 10.20
N PRO A 102 0.08 6.62 10.61
CA PRO A 102 -0.32 7.68 9.68
C PRO A 102 0.88 8.39 9.09
N GLY A 103 0.64 9.12 8.01
CA GLY A 103 1.63 9.96 7.33
C GLY A 103 1.63 9.76 5.83
N HIS A 104 1.75 8.51 5.36
CA HIS A 104 1.52 8.16 3.96
C HIS A 104 0.04 8.36 3.58
N SER A 105 -0.86 7.87 4.41
CA SER A 105 -2.28 8.20 4.41
C SER A 105 -2.76 8.40 5.86
N PRO A 106 -3.95 9.01 6.08
CA PRO A 106 -4.42 9.33 7.44
C PRO A 106 -4.74 8.11 8.29
N GLY A 107 -5.12 7.00 7.66
CA GLY A 107 -5.50 5.76 8.34
C GLY A 107 -4.57 4.60 8.05
N SER A 108 -3.36 4.85 7.59
CA SER A 108 -2.36 3.78 7.41
C SER A 108 -2.20 2.97 8.68
N ILE A 109 -2.28 1.63 8.56
CA ILE A 109 -2.04 0.69 9.65
C ILE A 109 -0.96 -0.32 9.30
N GLY A 110 -0.29 -0.80 10.34
CA GLY A 110 0.57 -1.97 10.28
C GLY A 110 0.06 -3.09 11.18
N LEU A 111 0.54 -4.30 10.92
CA LEU A 111 0.22 -5.48 11.71
C LEU A 111 1.49 -6.00 12.37
N TRP A 112 1.51 -5.99 13.70
CA TRP A 112 2.67 -6.33 14.52
C TRP A 112 2.52 -7.69 15.18
N ASP A 113 3.42 -8.63 14.88
CA ASP A 113 3.58 -9.87 15.63
C ASP A 113 4.65 -9.69 16.71
N VAL A 114 4.21 -9.63 17.96
CA VAL A 114 5.09 -9.47 19.13
C VAL A 114 6.00 -10.68 19.32
N LYS A 115 5.55 -11.89 18.94
CA LYS A 115 6.31 -13.15 19.17
C LYS A 115 7.48 -13.27 18.20
N THR A 116 7.23 -13.04 16.93
CA THR A 116 8.26 -13.14 15.88
C THR A 116 9.00 -11.83 15.65
N LYS A 117 8.54 -10.73 16.25
CA LYS A 117 9.03 -9.37 16.00
C LYS A 117 8.94 -8.97 14.52
N THR A 118 7.87 -9.37 13.88
CA THR A 118 7.59 -9.11 12.48
C THR A 118 6.55 -8.00 12.37
N LEU A 119 6.81 -7.01 11.52
CA LEU A 119 5.88 -5.92 11.23
C LEU A 119 5.53 -5.91 9.74
N PHE A 120 4.24 -5.98 9.46
CA PHE A 120 3.70 -5.64 8.14
C PHE A 120 3.42 -4.13 8.14
N THR A 121 4.12 -3.39 7.29
CA THR A 121 4.13 -1.92 7.33
C THR A 121 3.13 -1.27 6.38
N GLY A 122 2.56 -2.01 5.42
CA GLY A 122 1.96 -1.37 4.25
C GLY A 122 2.96 -0.38 3.64
N ASP A 123 2.51 0.83 3.35
CA ASP A 123 3.33 1.89 2.75
C ASP A 123 3.90 2.88 3.76
N ALA A 124 3.75 2.61 5.05
CA ALA A 124 4.41 3.42 6.07
C ALA A 124 5.95 3.31 6.03
N LEU A 125 6.49 2.22 5.49
CA LEU A 125 7.92 2.04 5.25
C LEU A 125 8.15 0.92 4.22
N TYR A 126 8.99 1.17 3.20
CA TYR A 126 9.45 0.18 2.22
C TYR A 126 10.84 0.57 1.71
N ASP A 127 11.52 -0.34 0.99
CA ASP A 127 12.87 -0.13 0.46
C ASP A 127 12.83 0.60 -0.89
N GLY A 128 12.39 1.86 -0.86
CA GLY A 128 12.24 2.72 -2.02
C GLY A 128 12.06 4.17 -1.62
N GLU A 129 11.66 4.99 -2.57
CA GLU A 129 11.33 6.40 -2.34
C GLU A 129 9.95 6.51 -1.69
N LEU A 130 9.91 6.96 -0.44
CA LEU A 130 8.68 7.07 0.34
C LEU A 130 7.80 8.23 -0.15
N LEU A 131 6.52 7.94 -0.37
CA LEU A 131 5.54 8.92 -0.84
C LEU A 131 4.91 9.65 0.36
N ASP A 132 5.31 10.89 0.57
CA ASP A 132 4.88 11.74 1.68
C ASP A 132 4.13 13.01 1.23
N SER A 133 3.87 13.14 -0.07
CA SER A 133 3.29 14.31 -0.72
C SER A 133 1.98 14.04 -1.46
N LEU A 134 1.38 12.87 -1.27
CA LEU A 134 0.10 12.52 -1.83
C LEU A 134 -1.03 13.33 -1.18
N TYR A 135 -2.23 13.32 -1.76
CA TYR A 135 -3.33 14.20 -1.40
C TYR A 135 -3.67 14.24 0.11
N HIS A 136 -3.55 13.12 0.80
CA HIS A 136 -3.82 13.01 2.25
C HIS A 136 -2.56 12.77 3.09
N SER A 137 -1.38 12.82 2.50
CA SER A 137 -0.14 12.61 3.25
C SER A 137 0.15 13.76 4.22
N ASN A 138 0.82 13.45 5.32
CA ASN A 138 1.26 14.38 6.33
C ASN A 138 2.68 14.04 6.79
N LYS A 139 3.62 14.92 6.52
CA LYS A 139 5.05 14.70 6.82
C LYS A 139 5.36 14.60 8.31
N ASP A 140 4.67 15.37 9.15
CA ASP A 140 4.89 15.36 10.60
C ASP A 140 4.42 14.04 11.20
N ASP A 141 3.26 13.54 10.76
CA ASP A 141 2.77 12.22 11.15
C ASP A 141 3.70 11.12 10.62
N TYR A 142 4.21 11.26 9.39
CA TYR A 142 5.15 10.30 8.80
C TYR A 142 6.43 10.18 9.62
N LEU A 143 7.03 11.28 10.05
CA LEU A 143 8.21 11.31 10.94
C LEU A 143 7.93 10.64 12.29
N GLN A 144 6.75 10.84 12.86
CA GLN A 144 6.33 10.18 14.10
C GLN A 144 6.17 8.67 13.88
N THR A 145 5.54 8.27 12.78
CA THR A 145 5.37 6.87 12.38
C THR A 145 6.71 6.17 12.22
N LEU A 146 7.66 6.77 11.50
CA LEU A 146 9.00 6.19 11.32
C LEU A 146 9.76 6.08 12.66
N SER A 147 9.62 7.07 13.51
CA SER A 147 10.20 7.02 14.88
C SER A 147 9.60 5.89 15.71
N ARG A 148 8.32 5.65 15.57
CA ARG A 148 7.62 4.54 16.21
C ARG A 148 8.07 3.18 15.69
N ILE A 149 8.17 3.01 14.36
CA ILE A 149 8.66 1.78 13.71
C ILE A 149 10.07 1.45 14.21
N GLU A 150 10.94 2.45 14.35
CA GLU A 150 12.28 2.28 14.87
C GLU A 150 12.26 1.82 16.35
N ALA A 151 11.38 2.41 17.16
CA ALA A 151 11.29 2.15 18.61
C ALA A 151 10.66 0.79 18.95
N ILE A 152 9.78 0.23 18.11
CA ILE A 152 9.08 -1.03 18.40
C ILE A 152 10.01 -2.24 18.49
N GLY A 153 11.21 -2.14 17.90
CA GLY A 153 12.22 -3.18 17.98
C GLY A 153 11.95 -4.39 17.05
N GLY A 154 11.31 -4.15 15.92
CA GLY A 154 11.09 -5.15 14.89
C GLY A 154 12.38 -5.74 14.35
N GLU A 155 12.35 -7.01 13.98
CA GLU A 155 13.48 -7.73 13.39
C GLU A 155 13.25 -8.00 11.90
N ILE A 156 11.98 -8.18 11.46
CA ILE A 156 11.58 -8.43 10.07
C ILE A 156 10.47 -7.45 9.71
N PHE A 157 10.57 -6.86 8.53
CA PHE A 157 9.61 -5.91 7.99
C PHE A 157 9.11 -6.42 6.63
N HIS A 158 7.81 -6.71 6.56
CA HIS A 158 7.10 -7.00 5.33
C HIS A 158 6.38 -5.74 4.87
N THR A 159 6.69 -5.28 3.70
CA THR A 159 6.30 -3.97 3.19
C THR A 159 5.29 -4.10 2.05
N GLY A 160 4.54 -3.04 1.77
CA GLY A 160 3.59 -3.00 0.66
C GLY A 160 4.29 -3.11 -0.70
N HIS A 161 5.47 -2.54 -0.81
CA HIS A 161 6.30 -2.55 -2.01
C HIS A 161 7.71 -3.06 -1.71
N PHE A 162 8.36 -3.63 -2.74
CA PHE A 162 9.72 -4.16 -2.68
C PHE A 162 9.91 -5.36 -1.72
N PRO A 163 11.07 -6.01 -1.74
CA PRO A 163 11.33 -7.15 -0.86
C PRO A 163 11.35 -6.79 0.62
N SER A 164 10.98 -7.75 1.45
CA SER A 164 11.12 -7.67 2.90
C SER A 164 12.57 -7.48 3.33
N PHE A 165 12.78 -6.81 4.45
CA PHE A 165 14.11 -6.52 4.97
C PHE A 165 14.17 -6.64 6.50
N GLY A 166 15.41 -6.62 7.02
CA GLY A 166 15.68 -6.71 8.45
C GLY A 166 15.92 -5.35 9.09
N LYS A 167 16.14 -5.36 10.40
CA LYS A 167 16.31 -4.19 11.25
C LYS A 167 17.41 -3.22 10.82
N SER A 168 18.53 -3.73 10.28
CA SER A 168 19.62 -2.85 9.82
C SER A 168 19.13 -1.95 8.69
N ARG A 169 18.47 -2.56 7.68
CA ARG A 169 17.95 -1.82 6.54
C ARG A 169 16.85 -0.84 6.95
N MET A 170 15.96 -1.24 7.85
CA MET A 170 14.95 -0.34 8.43
C MET A 170 15.59 0.95 8.97
N ARG A 171 16.66 0.82 9.77
CA ARG A 171 17.35 1.99 10.35
C ARG A 171 17.99 2.89 9.29
N GLU A 172 18.59 2.29 8.25
CA GLU A 172 19.16 3.04 7.13
C GLU A 172 18.09 3.85 6.40
N LEU A 173 16.93 3.23 6.11
CA LEU A 173 15.82 3.88 5.44
C LEU A 173 15.24 5.04 6.27
N VAL A 174 15.03 4.82 7.56
CA VAL A 174 14.52 5.86 8.47
C VAL A 174 15.52 7.02 8.59
N ALA A 175 16.81 6.73 8.71
CA ALA A 175 17.84 7.76 8.75
C ALA A 175 17.89 8.55 7.43
N SER A 176 17.89 7.84 6.30
CA SER A 176 17.87 8.47 4.97
C SER A 176 16.68 9.40 4.78
N TYR A 177 15.48 8.97 5.18
CA TYR A 177 14.29 9.81 5.08
C TYR A 177 14.41 11.10 5.93
N ARG A 178 14.91 10.99 7.16
CA ARG A 178 15.13 12.15 8.05
C ARG A 178 16.13 13.15 7.47
N ASP A 179 17.11 12.66 6.72
CA ASP A 179 18.12 13.48 6.02
C ASP A 179 17.64 14.00 4.64
N GLY A 180 16.36 13.75 4.29
CA GLY A 180 15.77 14.16 3.00
C GLY A 180 16.19 13.27 1.82
N GLY A 181 16.64 12.04 2.09
CA GLY A 181 17.12 11.08 1.08
C GLY A 181 16.00 10.37 0.33
N ASN A 182 15.52 9.25 0.84
CA ASN A 182 14.57 8.38 0.16
C ASN A 182 13.12 8.87 0.25
N THR A 183 12.85 10.08 -0.21
CA THR A 183 11.50 10.65 -0.29
C THR A 183 11.22 11.14 -1.70
N LEU A 184 10.04 10.85 -2.20
CA LEU A 184 9.53 11.35 -3.47
C LEU A 184 8.55 12.49 -3.19
N THR A 185 9.04 13.74 -3.31
CA THR A 185 8.26 14.95 -3.01
C THR A 185 7.57 15.54 -4.22
N ASP A 186 8.00 15.17 -5.43
CA ASP A 186 7.41 15.60 -6.70
C ASP A 186 7.26 14.41 -7.65
N ILE A 187 6.17 13.69 -7.49
CA ILE A 187 5.86 12.51 -8.26
C ILE A 187 5.59 12.84 -9.74
N GLU A 188 5.05 14.03 -10.06
CA GLU A 188 4.85 14.44 -11.45
C GLU A 188 6.18 14.66 -12.17
N GLN A 189 7.14 15.27 -11.49
CA GLN A 189 8.46 15.50 -12.05
C GLN A 189 9.23 14.17 -12.20
N TRP A 190 9.10 13.27 -11.22
CA TRP A 190 9.69 11.94 -11.31
C TRP A 190 9.16 11.18 -12.52
N TYR A 191 7.86 11.25 -12.78
CA TYR A 191 7.23 10.64 -13.95
C TYR A 191 7.77 11.20 -15.26
N LYS A 192 7.79 12.53 -15.39
CA LYS A 192 8.33 13.19 -16.59
C LYS A 192 9.77 12.77 -16.87
N ASN A 193 10.56 12.59 -15.81
CA ASN A 193 11.96 12.20 -15.93
C ASN A 193 12.15 10.72 -16.28
N ASN A 194 11.17 9.86 -15.98
CA ASN A 194 11.25 8.40 -16.13
C ASN A 194 10.26 7.83 -17.17
N GLU A 195 9.52 8.66 -17.85
CA GLU A 195 8.48 8.22 -18.82
C GLU A 195 9.04 7.28 -19.89
N SER A 196 10.21 7.57 -20.45
CA SER A 196 10.85 6.73 -21.46
C SER A 196 11.27 5.36 -20.91
N VAL A 197 11.78 5.31 -19.68
CA VAL A 197 12.22 4.06 -19.03
C VAL A 197 11.02 3.17 -18.75
N LEU A 198 9.91 3.77 -18.32
CA LEU A 198 8.66 3.03 -18.05
C LEU A 198 8.07 2.45 -19.33
N VAL A 199 8.07 3.23 -20.42
CA VAL A 199 7.61 2.74 -21.74
C VAL A 199 8.49 1.57 -22.20
N ASP A 200 9.80 1.64 -22.04
CA ASP A 200 10.73 0.58 -22.45
C ASP A 200 10.54 -0.69 -21.61
N ILE A 201 10.41 -0.57 -20.29
CA ILE A 201 10.15 -1.72 -19.41
C ILE A 201 8.88 -2.46 -19.82
N PHE A 202 7.87 -1.76 -20.29
CA PHE A 202 6.58 -2.33 -20.64
C PHE A 202 6.45 -2.76 -22.09
N SER A 203 7.21 -2.17 -23.01
CA SER A 203 7.23 -2.56 -24.42
C SER A 203 7.96 -3.89 -24.67
N ASP A 204 8.97 -4.22 -23.86
CA ASP A 204 9.80 -5.42 -24.01
C ASP A 204 9.27 -6.66 -23.27
N GLN A 205 8.21 -6.53 -22.46
CA GLN A 205 7.63 -7.68 -21.76
C GLN A 205 6.83 -8.57 -22.70
N ASN A 206 7.44 -9.68 -23.06
CA ASN A 206 6.80 -10.75 -23.82
C ASN A 206 5.87 -11.54 -22.86
N TRP A 207 4.64 -11.06 -22.68
CA TRP A 207 3.63 -11.63 -21.76
C TRP A 207 3.31 -13.10 -22.02
N SER A 208 3.75 -13.66 -23.16
CA SER A 208 3.57 -15.08 -23.50
C SER A 208 4.30 -16.07 -22.59
N GLU A 209 5.24 -15.60 -21.79
CA GLU A 209 5.99 -16.48 -20.85
C GLU A 209 5.35 -16.60 -19.44
N PHE A 210 4.47 -15.67 -19.06
CA PHE A 210 3.82 -15.68 -17.75
C PHE A 210 2.61 -16.62 -17.64
N ASP A 211 2.05 -17.07 -18.76
CA ASP A 211 0.84 -17.91 -18.80
C ASP A 211 1.12 -19.44 -18.72
N ARG A 212 2.33 -19.85 -18.41
CA ARG A 212 2.69 -21.28 -18.45
C ARG A 212 3.17 -21.91 -17.16
N SER A 213 3.11 -21.23 -16.02
CA SER A 213 3.41 -21.82 -14.71
C SER A 213 2.18 -21.71 -13.79
N GLY A 214 1.20 -22.56 -14.06
CA GLY A 214 -0.12 -22.74 -13.55
C GLY A 214 -0.38 -22.97 -12.11
#